data_423fa61cdd3a7914650e3c59a3f873dc
#
_entry.id   423fa61cdd3a7914650e3c59a3f873dc
#
_cell.length_a   1.000
_cell.length_b   1.000
_cell.length_c   1.000
_cell.angle_alpha   90.00
_cell.angle_beta   90.00
_cell.angle_gamma   90.00
#
_symmetry.space_group_name_H-M   'P 1'
#
loop_
_entity.id
_entity.type
_entity.pdbx_description
1 polymer ?
#
loop_
_entity_poly.entity_id
_entity_poly.type
_entity_poly.pdbx_seq_one_letter_code
_entity_poly.pdbx_strand_id
1 'polypeptide(L)'
;MNMSNKDDILKKYRANVREKFDMPDLSDIKAITYPDPLVQFIKMTESVGGHVIEVKKGKDINELVKEMYPDAKEIASNLPEVTIATRNPDTVGRARDLNGTDVGIIRGQFGVAENACVWIPQTMKEKAVCFISENLVILLPKSQIVNNMHEAYKRIEFDKEYDGYGTFISGPSKTADIAQVLVMGAQAARSATILLLPE
;
A
#
# COMPACT_ATOMS: atom_id res chain seq x y z
N MET A 1 -5.97 34.25 -20.38
CA MET A 1 -5.90 32.91 -19.84
C MET A 1 -5.35 33.02 -18.44
N ASN A 2 -6.16 32.75 -17.39
CA ASN A 2 -5.63 32.69 -16.02
C ASN A 2 -4.77 31.43 -15.92
N MET A 3 -3.46 31.62 -15.75
CA MET A 3 -2.56 30.51 -15.42
C MET A 3 -2.96 29.96 -14.05
N SER A 4 -2.94 28.67 -13.89
CA SER A 4 -3.23 28.05 -12.60
C SER A 4 -2.12 28.40 -11.57
N ASN A 5 -2.44 28.43 -10.28
CA ASN A 5 -1.43 28.64 -9.23
C ASN A 5 -0.24 27.65 -9.35
N LYS A 6 -0.50 26.45 -9.86
CA LYS A 6 0.52 25.43 -10.15
C LYS A 6 1.50 25.91 -11.22
N ASP A 7 0.99 26.48 -12.31
CA ASP A 7 1.84 26.96 -13.41
C ASP A 7 2.72 28.13 -12.99
N ASP A 8 2.20 29.04 -12.16
CA ASP A 8 2.97 30.14 -11.58
C ASP A 8 4.09 29.64 -10.66
N ILE A 9 3.82 28.66 -9.80
CA ILE A 9 4.80 28.04 -8.92
C ILE A 9 5.88 27.36 -9.75
N LEU A 10 5.51 26.55 -10.73
CA LEU A 10 6.46 25.86 -11.59
C LEU A 10 7.31 26.83 -12.43
N LYS A 11 6.73 27.92 -12.90
CA LYS A 11 7.44 28.98 -13.64
C LYS A 11 8.48 29.64 -12.74
N LYS A 12 8.12 30.03 -11.52
CA LYS A 12 9.04 30.62 -10.53
C LYS A 12 10.15 29.64 -10.15
N TYR A 13 9.82 28.37 -9.94
CA TYR A 13 10.80 27.34 -9.65
C TYR A 13 11.81 27.20 -10.79
N ARG A 14 11.35 27.03 -12.04
CA ARG A 14 12.21 26.91 -13.22
C ARG A 14 13.08 28.14 -13.46
N ALA A 15 12.59 29.33 -13.16
CA ALA A 15 13.35 30.58 -13.30
C ALA A 15 14.48 30.70 -12.26
N ASN A 16 14.36 30.01 -11.10
CA ASN A 16 15.36 30.03 -10.04
C ASN A 16 16.38 28.89 -10.13
N VAL A 17 16.15 27.88 -11.01
CA VAL A 17 17.14 26.83 -11.27
C VAL A 17 18.24 27.41 -12.17
N ARG A 18 19.41 27.69 -11.58
CA ARG A 18 20.56 28.31 -12.28
C ARG A 18 21.40 27.28 -13.05
N GLU A 19 21.47 26.06 -12.56
CA GLU A 19 22.23 24.96 -13.14
C GLU A 19 21.35 23.73 -13.30
N LYS A 20 21.53 23.03 -14.38
CA LYS A 20 20.87 21.74 -14.64
C LYS A 20 21.93 20.66 -14.59
N PHE A 21 21.67 19.66 -13.80
CA PHE A 21 22.49 18.47 -13.71
C PHE A 21 21.70 17.31 -14.29
N ASP A 22 22.37 16.47 -15.06
CA ASP A 22 21.78 15.22 -15.48
C ASP A 22 21.62 14.28 -14.27
N MET A 23 20.62 13.41 -14.35
CA MET A 23 20.46 12.36 -13.34
C MET A 23 21.70 11.47 -13.34
N PRO A 24 22.32 11.21 -12.17
CA PRO A 24 23.48 10.33 -12.09
C PRO A 24 23.12 8.92 -12.60
N ASP A 25 24.09 8.25 -13.20
CA ASP A 25 23.94 6.85 -13.56
C ASP A 25 23.87 5.99 -12.30
N LEU A 26 22.76 5.27 -12.14
CA LEU A 26 22.50 4.39 -11.01
C LEU A 26 22.80 2.92 -11.32
N SER A 27 23.34 2.60 -12.51
CA SER A 27 23.63 1.22 -12.93
C SER A 27 24.70 0.54 -12.09
N ASP A 28 25.62 1.32 -11.52
CA ASP A 28 26.72 0.82 -10.68
C ASP A 28 26.31 0.55 -9.22
N ILE A 29 25.10 0.90 -8.84
CA ILE A 29 24.61 0.64 -7.48
C ILE A 29 24.38 -0.86 -7.30
N LYS A 30 25.21 -1.47 -6.44
CA LYS A 30 25.02 -2.85 -5.99
C LYS A 30 23.94 -2.90 -4.91
N ALA A 31 22.68 -2.95 -5.33
CA ALA A 31 21.56 -3.07 -4.42
C ALA A 31 21.55 -4.46 -3.77
N ILE A 32 20.99 -4.52 -2.55
CA ILE A 32 20.87 -5.79 -1.81
C ILE A 32 19.97 -6.78 -2.57
N THR A 33 20.38 -8.04 -2.59
CA THR A 33 19.59 -9.14 -3.13
C THR A 33 19.54 -10.29 -2.13
N TYR A 34 18.50 -11.10 -2.21
CA TYR A 34 18.28 -12.23 -1.31
C TYR A 34 18.18 -13.53 -2.11
N PRO A 35 18.70 -14.65 -1.57
CA PRO A 35 18.56 -15.96 -2.23
C PRO A 35 17.10 -16.36 -2.45
N ASP A 36 16.23 -15.99 -1.51
CA ASP A 36 14.77 -16.16 -1.59
C ASP A 36 14.09 -14.86 -1.13
N PRO A 37 13.69 -13.99 -2.07
CA PRO A 37 13.02 -12.74 -1.73
C PRO A 37 11.67 -12.93 -1.03
N LEU A 38 10.94 -14.03 -1.30
CA LEU A 38 9.66 -14.31 -0.67
C LEU A 38 9.84 -14.62 0.82
N VAL A 39 10.76 -15.50 1.16
CA VAL A 39 11.08 -15.81 2.55
C VAL A 39 11.55 -14.58 3.31
N GLN A 40 12.39 -13.76 2.67
CA GLN A 40 12.85 -12.50 3.27
C GLN A 40 11.71 -11.51 3.46
N PHE A 41 10.79 -11.39 2.50
CA PHE A 41 9.61 -10.52 2.60
C PHE A 41 8.71 -10.91 3.77
N ILE A 42 8.43 -12.21 3.94
CA ILE A 42 7.64 -12.73 5.08
C ILE A 42 8.32 -12.34 6.39
N LYS A 43 9.59 -12.69 6.56
CA LYS A 43 10.38 -12.37 7.76
C LYS A 43 10.38 -10.86 8.07
N MET A 44 10.56 -10.03 7.06
CA MET A 44 10.58 -8.59 7.23
C MET A 44 9.19 -8.05 7.60
N THR A 45 8.12 -8.56 6.97
CA THR A 45 6.75 -8.17 7.30
C THR A 45 6.42 -8.44 8.77
N GLU A 46 6.79 -9.60 9.28
CA GLU A 46 6.61 -9.95 10.70
C GLU A 46 7.45 -9.05 11.61
N SER A 47 8.69 -8.75 11.23
CA SER A 47 9.59 -7.87 12.01
C SER A 47 9.06 -6.45 12.15
N VAL A 48 8.32 -5.96 11.15
CA VAL A 48 7.65 -4.66 11.23
C VAL A 48 6.25 -4.74 11.85
N GLY A 49 5.85 -5.89 12.43
CA GLY A 49 4.57 -6.08 13.12
C GLY A 49 3.38 -6.30 12.20
N GLY A 50 3.61 -6.61 10.92
CA GLY A 50 2.59 -7.11 10.02
C GLY A 50 2.40 -8.62 10.16
N HIS A 51 1.36 -9.15 9.52
CA HIS A 51 1.08 -10.58 9.44
C HIS A 51 1.12 -11.04 7.99
N VAL A 52 1.52 -12.29 7.76
CA VAL A 52 1.50 -12.89 6.44
C VAL A 52 0.75 -14.23 6.49
N ILE A 53 -0.16 -14.43 5.55
CA ILE A 53 -0.88 -15.69 5.38
C ILE A 53 -0.72 -16.12 3.93
N GLU A 54 -0.14 -17.30 3.72
CA GLU A 54 -0.12 -17.91 2.40
C GLU A 54 -1.47 -18.57 2.12
N VAL A 55 -2.18 -18.04 1.14
CA VAL A 55 -3.49 -18.54 0.75
C VAL A 55 -3.33 -19.79 -0.10
N LYS A 56 -3.95 -20.89 0.33
CA LYS A 56 -3.97 -22.15 -0.45
C LYS A 56 -4.82 -22.00 -1.69
N LYS A 57 -4.43 -22.64 -2.79
CA LYS A 57 -5.22 -22.66 -4.04
C LYS A 57 -6.64 -23.17 -3.78
N GLY A 58 -7.63 -22.39 -4.21
CA GLY A 58 -9.04 -22.73 -4.02
C GLY A 58 -9.66 -22.31 -2.67
N LYS A 59 -8.88 -21.74 -1.74
CA LYS A 59 -9.45 -21.16 -0.51
C LYS A 59 -10.16 -19.84 -0.86
N ASP A 60 -11.38 -19.70 -0.38
CA ASP A 60 -12.15 -18.45 -0.54
C ASP A 60 -11.59 -17.36 0.39
N ILE A 61 -11.23 -16.22 -0.21
CA ILE A 61 -10.72 -15.04 0.51
C ILE A 61 -11.78 -14.47 1.45
N ASN A 62 -13.04 -14.50 1.05
CA ASN A 62 -14.14 -13.98 1.85
C ASN A 62 -14.34 -14.78 3.15
N GLU A 63 -14.25 -16.11 3.06
CA GLU A 63 -14.29 -16.97 4.25
C GLU A 63 -13.06 -16.73 5.15
N LEU A 64 -11.88 -16.62 4.56
CA LEU A 64 -10.65 -16.37 5.31
C LEU A 64 -10.72 -15.04 6.07
N VAL A 65 -11.20 -13.98 5.44
CA VAL A 65 -11.35 -12.67 6.10
C VAL A 65 -12.37 -12.74 7.24
N LYS A 66 -13.50 -13.44 7.06
CA LYS A 66 -14.47 -13.65 8.15
C LYS A 66 -13.90 -14.46 9.31
N GLU A 67 -13.07 -15.47 9.04
CA GLU A 67 -12.37 -16.22 10.07
C GLU A 67 -11.38 -15.34 10.87
N MET A 68 -10.68 -14.42 10.17
CA MET A 68 -9.71 -13.51 10.79
C MET A 68 -10.36 -12.39 11.59
N TYR A 69 -11.51 -11.90 11.13
CA TYR A 69 -12.22 -10.74 11.70
C TYR A 69 -13.70 -11.05 11.89
N PRO A 70 -14.05 -11.97 12.82
CA PRO A 70 -15.43 -12.44 12.99
C PRO A 70 -16.40 -11.35 13.45
N ASP A 71 -15.90 -10.32 14.12
CA ASP A 71 -16.71 -9.21 14.65
C ASP A 71 -16.81 -8.01 13.70
N ALA A 72 -16.11 -8.07 12.54
CA ALA A 72 -16.11 -6.98 11.57
C ALA A 72 -17.51 -6.81 10.94
N LYS A 73 -18.05 -5.61 11.01
CA LYS A 73 -19.36 -5.24 10.45
C LYS A 73 -19.20 -4.42 9.17
N GLU A 74 -18.21 -3.54 9.15
CA GLU A 74 -17.96 -2.62 8.06
C GLU A 74 -16.68 -3.01 7.31
N ILE A 75 -16.87 -3.61 6.14
CA ILE A 75 -15.77 -4.07 5.29
C ILE A 75 -15.76 -3.22 4.02
N ALA A 76 -14.62 -2.58 3.74
CA ALA A 76 -14.48 -1.72 2.56
C ALA A 76 -13.55 -2.35 1.52
N SER A 77 -14.05 -2.49 0.29
CA SER A 77 -13.27 -2.94 -0.87
C SER A 77 -13.97 -2.55 -2.17
N ASN A 78 -13.18 -2.31 -3.23
CA ASN A 78 -13.68 -2.21 -4.60
C ASN A 78 -13.31 -3.45 -5.44
N LEU A 79 -12.70 -4.46 -4.83
CA LEU A 79 -12.26 -5.66 -5.53
C LEU A 79 -13.47 -6.56 -5.83
N PRO A 80 -13.69 -6.96 -7.10
CA PRO A 80 -14.87 -7.75 -7.47
C PRO A 80 -14.96 -9.11 -6.77
N GLU A 81 -13.82 -9.71 -6.42
CA GLU A 81 -13.77 -10.99 -5.71
C GLU A 81 -14.09 -10.87 -4.21
N VAL A 82 -14.12 -9.65 -3.66
CA VAL A 82 -14.48 -9.39 -2.26
C VAL A 82 -15.99 -9.15 -2.16
N THR A 83 -16.74 -10.25 -2.07
CA THR A 83 -18.22 -10.22 -2.06
C THR A 83 -18.83 -9.84 -0.72
N ILE A 84 -18.02 -9.85 0.35
CA ILE A 84 -18.44 -9.48 1.72
C ILE A 84 -18.30 -7.99 2.01
N ALA A 85 -17.85 -7.18 1.04
CA ALA A 85 -17.70 -5.74 1.22
C ALA A 85 -19.08 -5.09 1.45
N THR A 86 -19.20 -4.30 2.54
CA THR A 86 -20.38 -3.48 2.88
C THR A 86 -20.26 -2.07 2.35
N ARG A 87 -19.04 -1.64 2.05
CA ARG A 87 -18.69 -0.32 1.50
C ARG A 87 -17.79 -0.44 0.29
N ASN A 88 -18.04 0.37 -0.72
CA ASN A 88 -17.18 0.42 -1.91
C ASN A 88 -16.56 1.83 -2.01
N PRO A 89 -15.20 1.94 -1.96
CA PRO A 89 -14.51 3.22 -2.04
C PRO A 89 -14.70 3.96 -3.38
N ASP A 90 -15.23 3.31 -4.42
CA ASP A 90 -15.54 3.96 -5.69
C ASP A 90 -16.90 4.65 -5.68
N THR A 91 -17.83 4.20 -4.83
CA THR A 91 -19.22 4.67 -4.82
C THR A 91 -19.60 5.54 -3.63
N VAL A 92 -18.79 5.58 -2.57
CA VAL A 92 -19.03 6.48 -1.43
C VAL A 92 -18.95 7.95 -1.88
N GLY A 93 -19.73 8.81 -1.24
CA GLY A 93 -19.82 10.21 -1.62
C GLY A 93 -18.53 10.99 -1.34
N ARG A 94 -17.87 10.69 -0.23
CA ARG A 94 -16.65 11.38 0.25
C ARG A 94 -15.76 10.41 1.03
N ALA A 95 -14.46 10.69 1.09
CA ALA A 95 -13.49 9.90 1.84
C ALA A 95 -13.91 9.64 3.31
N ARG A 96 -14.50 10.64 3.98
CA ARG A 96 -14.94 10.51 5.37
C ARG A 96 -16.10 9.51 5.57
N ASP A 97 -16.82 9.17 4.51
CA ASP A 97 -17.93 8.21 4.58
C ASP A 97 -17.40 6.76 4.75
N LEU A 98 -16.08 6.57 4.61
CA LEU A 98 -15.36 5.34 4.98
C LEU A 98 -14.96 5.30 6.47
N ASN A 99 -15.20 6.33 7.26
CA ASN A 99 -14.91 6.31 8.70
C ASN A 99 -15.68 5.19 9.42
N GLY A 100 -15.01 4.52 10.36
CA GLY A 100 -15.57 3.35 11.03
C GLY A 100 -15.53 2.07 10.19
N THR A 101 -14.64 1.99 9.19
CA THR A 101 -14.35 0.75 8.48
C THR A 101 -13.50 -0.16 9.37
N ASP A 102 -14.04 -1.34 9.71
CA ASP A 102 -13.35 -2.33 10.53
C ASP A 102 -12.22 -3.00 9.76
N VAL A 103 -12.48 -3.36 8.48
CA VAL A 103 -11.51 -4.03 7.61
C VAL A 103 -11.51 -3.40 6.22
N GLY A 104 -10.36 -2.87 5.80
CA GLY A 104 -10.12 -2.47 4.41
C GLY A 104 -9.40 -3.60 3.66
N ILE A 105 -9.93 -4.00 2.51
CA ILE A 105 -9.31 -5.03 1.67
C ILE A 105 -8.91 -4.39 0.35
N ILE A 106 -7.61 -4.39 0.07
CA ILE A 106 -7.02 -3.74 -1.09
C ILE A 106 -6.06 -4.67 -1.83
N ARG A 107 -5.69 -4.31 -3.06
CA ARG A 107 -4.72 -5.08 -3.85
C ARG A 107 -3.38 -4.38 -3.88
N GLY A 108 -2.32 -5.12 -3.51
CA GLY A 108 -0.93 -4.75 -3.77
C GLY A 108 -0.48 -5.25 -5.14
N GLN A 109 0.34 -4.47 -5.81
CA GLN A 109 0.89 -4.85 -7.11
C GLN A 109 2.14 -5.69 -6.95
N PHE A 110 3.06 -5.29 -6.08
CA PHE A 110 4.26 -6.05 -5.72
C PHE A 110 4.73 -5.72 -4.32
N GLY A 111 5.51 -6.64 -3.72
CA GLY A 111 6.14 -6.48 -2.42
C GLY A 111 7.65 -6.34 -2.52
N VAL A 112 8.28 -5.73 -1.52
CA VAL A 112 9.72 -5.46 -1.44
C VAL A 112 10.32 -6.20 -0.25
N ALA A 113 11.22 -7.14 -0.52
CA ALA A 113 11.83 -7.99 0.51
C ALA A 113 12.71 -7.22 1.50
N GLU A 114 13.33 -6.14 1.04
CA GLU A 114 14.24 -5.30 1.83
C GLU A 114 13.57 -4.70 3.07
N ASN A 115 12.32 -4.26 2.95
CA ASN A 115 11.66 -3.43 3.97
C ASN A 115 10.17 -3.74 4.18
N ALA A 116 9.67 -4.86 3.65
CA ALA A 116 8.27 -5.28 3.72
C ALA A 116 7.28 -4.28 3.10
N CYS A 117 7.72 -3.34 2.30
CA CYS A 117 6.82 -2.43 1.60
C CYS A 117 6.02 -3.19 0.55
N VAL A 118 4.73 -2.88 0.46
CA VAL A 118 3.87 -3.28 -0.66
C VAL A 118 3.47 -2.04 -1.42
N TRP A 119 3.69 -2.04 -2.74
CA TRP A 119 3.22 -0.98 -3.62
C TRP A 119 1.73 -1.11 -3.86
N ILE A 120 1.01 -0.06 -3.52
CA ILE A 120 -0.43 0.07 -3.72
C ILE A 120 -0.67 1.20 -4.73
N PRO A 121 -0.88 0.91 -6.01
CA PRO A 121 -1.34 1.92 -6.96
C PRO A 121 -2.76 2.33 -6.60
N GLN A 122 -3.11 3.58 -6.82
CA GLN A 122 -4.50 4.00 -6.67
C GLN A 122 -5.34 3.41 -7.80
N THR A 123 -6.15 2.41 -7.47
CA THR A 123 -7.12 1.75 -8.35
C THR A 123 -8.55 1.93 -7.85
N MET A 124 -8.75 2.92 -6.96
CA MET A 124 -10.03 3.28 -6.37
C MET A 124 -10.15 4.80 -6.26
N LYS A 125 -11.39 5.30 -6.32
CA LYS A 125 -11.67 6.74 -6.18
C LYS A 125 -11.21 7.26 -4.81
N GLU A 126 -11.61 6.59 -3.73
CA GLU A 126 -11.31 7.03 -2.37
C GLU A 126 -10.18 6.21 -1.76
N LYS A 127 -8.94 6.64 -2.01
CA LYS A 127 -7.73 6.02 -1.43
C LYS A 127 -7.67 6.04 0.10
N ALA A 128 -8.59 6.77 0.73
CA ALA A 128 -8.70 6.80 2.19
C ALA A 128 -8.88 5.43 2.81
N VAL A 129 -9.45 4.44 2.10
CA VAL A 129 -9.57 3.06 2.57
C VAL A 129 -8.24 2.45 3.02
N CYS A 130 -7.13 2.84 2.41
CA CYS A 130 -5.78 2.38 2.77
C CYS A 130 -5.33 2.85 4.16
N PHE A 131 -5.94 3.91 4.70
CA PHE A 131 -5.45 4.59 5.91
C PHE A 131 -6.51 4.73 7.00
N ILE A 132 -7.81 4.72 6.63
CA ILE A 132 -8.91 4.94 7.58
C ILE A 132 -9.42 3.64 8.21
N SER A 133 -9.13 2.50 7.60
CA SER A 133 -9.56 1.19 8.08
C SER A 133 -8.81 0.80 9.34
N GLU A 134 -9.51 0.22 10.32
CA GLU A 134 -8.88 -0.24 11.57
C GLU A 134 -7.91 -1.40 11.31
N ASN A 135 -8.29 -2.32 10.43
CA ASN A 135 -7.46 -3.43 9.99
C ASN A 135 -7.31 -3.38 8.46
N LEU A 136 -6.10 -3.56 7.98
CA LEU A 136 -5.81 -3.54 6.55
C LEU A 136 -5.41 -4.94 6.08
N VAL A 137 -6.11 -5.45 5.07
CA VAL A 137 -5.79 -6.70 4.38
C VAL A 137 -5.33 -6.36 2.97
N ILE A 138 -4.13 -6.82 2.62
CA ILE A 138 -3.54 -6.57 1.30
C ILE A 138 -3.43 -7.90 0.57
N LEU A 139 -4.13 -8.01 -0.55
CA LEU A 139 -4.02 -9.15 -1.46
C LEU A 139 -2.79 -8.97 -2.34
N LEU A 140 -1.84 -9.89 -2.28
CA LEU A 140 -0.58 -9.79 -3.01
C LEU A 140 -0.22 -11.13 -3.67
N PRO A 141 -0.03 -11.20 -5.01
CA PRO A 141 0.48 -12.41 -5.65
C PRO A 141 1.89 -12.73 -5.15
N LYS A 142 2.13 -13.95 -4.69
CA LYS A 142 3.45 -14.33 -4.13
C LYS A 142 4.59 -14.30 -5.13
N SER A 143 4.31 -14.39 -6.42
CA SER A 143 5.30 -14.23 -7.49
C SER A 143 5.75 -12.77 -7.70
N GLN A 144 5.07 -11.79 -7.10
CA GLN A 144 5.32 -10.37 -7.27
C GLN A 144 6.16 -9.79 -6.12
N ILE A 145 7.22 -10.48 -5.71
CA ILE A 145 8.17 -9.97 -4.72
C ILE A 145 9.48 -9.58 -5.41
N VAL A 146 9.95 -8.37 -5.14
CA VAL A 146 11.25 -7.86 -5.58
C VAL A 146 12.23 -7.79 -4.42
N ASN A 147 13.54 -7.75 -4.71
CA ASN A 147 14.57 -7.73 -3.67
C ASN A 147 14.59 -6.42 -2.89
N ASN A 148 14.56 -5.29 -3.58
CA ASN A 148 14.93 -3.99 -3.03
C ASN A 148 14.16 -2.84 -3.68
N MET A 149 14.29 -1.64 -3.12
CA MET A 149 13.60 -0.45 -3.62
C MET A 149 14.04 -0.02 -5.01
N HIS A 150 15.29 -0.30 -5.43
CA HIS A 150 15.74 0.03 -6.80
C HIS A 150 15.00 -0.80 -7.85
N GLU A 151 14.75 -2.09 -7.57
CA GLU A 151 13.90 -2.93 -8.42
C GLU A 151 12.44 -2.46 -8.38
N ALA A 152 11.96 -2.08 -7.19
CA ALA A 152 10.60 -1.58 -6.99
C ALA A 152 10.32 -0.34 -7.84
N TYR A 153 11.17 0.69 -7.76
CA TYR A 153 10.98 1.93 -8.51
C TYR A 153 10.95 1.73 -10.03
N LYS A 154 11.65 0.72 -10.55
CA LYS A 154 11.62 0.38 -11.98
C LYS A 154 10.29 -0.24 -12.43
N ARG A 155 9.48 -0.76 -11.49
CA ARG A 155 8.18 -1.39 -11.74
C ARG A 155 7.00 -0.45 -11.53
N ILE A 156 7.23 0.75 -10.99
CA ILE A 156 6.13 1.68 -10.70
C ILE A 156 5.55 2.19 -12.01
N GLU A 157 4.30 1.87 -12.20
CA GLU A 157 3.44 2.45 -13.23
C GLU A 157 2.28 3.16 -12.54
N PHE A 158 1.97 4.38 -13.01
CA PHE A 158 0.88 5.17 -12.46
C PHE A 158 -0.34 5.09 -13.37
N ASP A 159 -1.49 4.84 -12.76
CA ASP A 159 -2.76 4.95 -13.47
C ASP A 159 -3.05 6.42 -13.78
N LYS A 160 -3.37 6.70 -15.05
CA LYS A 160 -3.67 8.06 -15.51
C LYS A 160 -5.03 8.55 -15.04
N GLU A 161 -5.95 7.65 -14.73
CA GLU A 161 -7.30 7.97 -14.27
C GLU A 161 -7.29 8.65 -12.90
N TYR A 162 -6.33 8.27 -12.03
CA TYR A 162 -6.23 8.78 -10.65
C TYR A 162 -5.02 9.70 -10.45
N ASP A 163 -4.68 10.55 -11.42
CA ASP A 163 -3.59 11.54 -11.35
C ASP A 163 -2.20 10.95 -11.00
N GLY A 164 -2.02 9.66 -11.23
CA GLY A 164 -0.76 9.00 -11.01
C GLY A 164 -0.35 8.87 -9.54
N TYR A 165 -1.29 8.60 -8.63
CA TYR A 165 -0.98 8.36 -7.23
C TYR A 165 -0.74 6.87 -6.94
N GLY A 166 0.15 6.61 -6.00
CA GLY A 166 0.37 5.33 -5.37
C GLY A 166 1.14 5.49 -4.06
N THR A 167 1.14 4.47 -3.23
CA THR A 167 1.83 4.50 -1.93
C THR A 167 2.50 3.17 -1.62
N PHE A 168 3.58 3.22 -0.86
CA PHE A 168 4.16 2.06 -0.21
C PHE A 168 3.60 1.92 1.20
N ILE A 169 3.12 0.72 1.55
CA ILE A 169 2.66 0.39 2.89
C ILE A 169 3.53 -0.74 3.44
N SER A 170 4.09 -0.55 4.64
CA SER A 170 4.92 -1.53 5.33
C SER A 170 4.40 -1.76 6.74
N GLY A 171 3.64 -2.83 6.91
CA GLY A 171 3.03 -3.19 8.20
C GLY A 171 1.98 -2.20 8.71
N PRO A 172 1.58 -2.32 9.99
CA PRO A 172 0.59 -1.44 10.62
C PRO A 172 1.17 -0.06 10.93
N SER A 173 0.27 0.91 11.19
CA SER A 173 0.67 2.26 11.60
C SER A 173 1.43 2.25 12.93
N LYS A 174 2.57 2.95 12.95
CA LYS A 174 3.43 3.11 14.14
C LYS A 174 3.79 4.57 14.33
N THR A 175 3.56 5.07 15.53
CA THR A 175 3.90 6.43 15.92
C THR A 175 4.73 6.38 17.19
N ALA A 176 5.92 7.00 17.21
CA ALA A 176 6.80 7.06 18.36
C ALA A 176 6.87 8.47 19.01
N ASP A 177 6.23 9.46 18.39
CA ASP A 177 6.33 10.87 18.80
C ASP A 177 5.49 11.21 20.03
N ILE A 178 4.60 10.31 20.46
CA ILE A 178 3.74 10.51 21.62
C ILE A 178 4.47 9.97 22.86
N ALA A 179 5.04 10.88 23.65
CA ALA A 179 5.75 10.57 24.90
C ALA A 179 6.86 9.50 24.77
N GLN A 180 7.49 9.38 23.60
CA GLN A 180 8.52 8.38 23.29
C GLN A 180 8.06 6.92 23.48
N VAL A 181 6.77 6.67 23.41
CA VAL A 181 6.16 5.34 23.46
C VAL A 181 5.68 4.95 22.08
N LEU A 182 6.02 3.73 21.64
CA LEU A 182 5.52 3.20 20.36
C LEU A 182 4.02 2.93 20.46
N VAL A 183 3.22 3.69 19.70
CA VAL A 183 1.77 3.53 19.63
C VAL A 183 1.41 2.93 18.26
N MET A 184 0.60 1.86 18.29
CA MET A 184 0.11 1.21 17.08
C MET A 184 -1.29 1.71 16.73
N GLY A 185 -1.51 2.02 15.43
CA GLY A 185 -2.84 2.36 14.91
C GLY A 185 -3.37 3.74 15.30
N ALA A 186 -2.53 4.68 15.72
CA ALA A 186 -2.99 6.02 16.10
C ALA A 186 -3.44 6.88 14.91
N GLN A 187 -2.86 6.66 13.72
CA GLN A 187 -3.10 7.50 12.53
C GLN A 187 -3.55 6.70 11.29
N ALA A 188 -3.42 5.37 11.33
CA ALA A 188 -3.85 4.46 10.27
C ALA A 188 -4.09 3.08 10.87
N ALA A 189 -4.11 2.02 10.06
CA ALA A 189 -4.47 0.67 10.48
C ALA A 189 -3.67 0.17 11.70
N ARG A 190 -4.38 -0.40 12.68
CA ARG A 190 -3.81 -1.06 13.87
C ARG A 190 -3.15 -2.38 13.52
N SER A 191 -3.68 -3.08 12.50
CA SER A 191 -3.10 -4.30 11.97
C SER A 191 -2.98 -4.24 10.46
N ALA A 192 -1.97 -4.92 9.93
CA ALA A 192 -1.81 -5.10 8.49
C ALA A 192 -1.50 -6.57 8.21
N THR A 193 -2.32 -7.20 7.40
CA THR A 193 -2.17 -8.60 7.01
C THR A 193 -2.00 -8.70 5.50
N ILE A 194 -0.93 -9.34 5.07
CA ILE A 194 -0.69 -9.67 3.68
C ILE A 194 -1.25 -11.07 3.39
N LEU A 195 -2.19 -11.18 2.48
CA LEU A 195 -2.63 -12.44 1.93
C LEU A 195 -1.83 -12.74 0.67
N LEU A 196 -0.86 -13.64 0.76
CA LEU A 196 -0.06 -14.10 -0.38
C LEU A 196 -0.88 -15.08 -1.22
N LEU A 197 -1.30 -14.59 -2.38
CA LEU A 197 -2.14 -15.35 -3.30
C LEU A 197 -1.29 -16.36 -4.09
N PRO A 198 -1.80 -17.59 -4.32
CA PRO A 198 -1.17 -18.55 -5.22
C PRO A 198 -1.21 -18.01 -6.66
N GLU A 199 -0.39 -18.63 -7.52
CA GLU A 199 -0.44 -18.42 -8.98
C GLU A 199 -1.63 -19.11 -9.62
#